data_6349ecdbfed5f88f2b28bf097b293041
#
_entry.id   6349ecdbfed5f88f2b28bf097b293041
#
_cell.length_a   1.000
_cell.length_b   1.000
_cell.length_c   1.000
_cell.angle_alpha   90.00
_cell.angle_beta   90.00
_cell.angle_gamma   90.00
#
_symmetry.space_group_name_H-M   'P 1'
#
loop_
_entity.id
_entity.type
_entity.pdbx_description
1 polymer ?
#
loop_
_entity_poly.entity_id
_entity_poly.type
_entity_poly.pdbx_seq_one_letter_code
_entity_poly.pdbx_strand_id
1 'polypeptide(L)'
;MLKIEGMSAGYSKKEVLHNINLQVGENEIVAIVGQSGCGKSTLLKTINRIIEEENGYYKGSIKYKGEEIKSINKEELRRRIGMVFQNPIAFPISIYKNLSYVLNYNRIEDKKNMDNAVKELLEKVRLYDEVKDKLNKKAERLSGGQKQRLAIARCLCVSPDIILLDEPCSALDLKNTISIEEMLLDLKSKYSLLVVTHNLAQARRIADKVVFMDNGKIIEQSDKDKFFTKPDSVLAQELIKYL
;
A
#
# COMPACT_ATOMS: atom_id res chain seq x y z
N MET A 1 -1.42 13.85 -7.64
CA MET A 1 -1.84 12.55 -8.20
C MET A 1 -3.19 12.07 -7.64
N LEU A 2 -3.35 11.92 -6.33
CA LEU A 2 -4.60 11.57 -5.65
C LEU A 2 -5.05 12.73 -4.76
N LYS A 3 -6.34 13.11 -4.81
CA LYS A 3 -6.92 14.16 -3.98
C LYS A 3 -8.24 13.67 -3.36
N ILE A 4 -8.36 13.79 -2.06
CA ILE A 4 -9.56 13.44 -1.29
C ILE A 4 -10.08 14.71 -0.62
N GLU A 5 -11.38 15.02 -0.79
CA GLU A 5 -12.01 16.24 -0.28
C GLU A 5 -13.33 15.90 0.42
N GLY A 6 -13.41 16.20 1.71
CA GLY A 6 -14.60 16.03 2.52
C GLY A 6 -15.14 14.60 2.56
N MET A 7 -14.27 13.58 2.44
CA MET A 7 -14.69 12.20 2.32
C MET A 7 -15.07 11.61 3.68
N SER A 8 -16.25 11.01 3.75
CA SER A 8 -16.71 10.17 4.85
C SER A 8 -17.04 8.79 4.33
N ALA A 9 -16.69 7.74 5.08
CA ALA A 9 -16.92 6.35 4.67
C ALA A 9 -17.27 5.45 5.86
N GLY A 10 -17.94 4.33 5.57
CA GLY A 10 -18.31 3.38 6.61
C GLY A 10 -18.97 2.13 6.07
N TYR A 11 -19.44 1.30 6.99
CA TYR A 11 -20.09 0.02 6.70
C TYR A 11 -21.50 0.00 7.30
N SER A 12 -22.49 -0.46 6.53
CA SER A 12 -23.89 -0.48 6.93
C SER A 12 -24.37 0.91 7.43
N LYS A 13 -24.65 1.07 8.72
CA LYS A 13 -25.08 2.35 9.34
C LYS A 13 -23.98 3.04 10.15
N LYS A 14 -22.78 2.43 10.26
CA LYS A 14 -21.68 2.97 11.07
C LYS A 14 -20.69 3.69 10.17
N GLU A 15 -20.60 5.00 10.31
CA GLU A 15 -19.53 5.79 9.70
C GLU A 15 -18.23 5.56 10.48
N VAL A 16 -17.14 5.30 9.74
CA VAL A 16 -15.80 4.99 10.28
C VAL A 16 -14.82 6.11 9.99
N LEU A 17 -14.96 6.76 8.82
CA LEU A 17 -14.13 7.89 8.40
C LEU A 17 -14.98 9.13 8.31
N HIS A 18 -14.47 10.24 8.85
CA HIS A 18 -15.21 11.49 9.01
C HIS A 18 -14.45 12.65 8.37
N ASN A 19 -15.00 13.25 7.31
CA ASN A 19 -14.48 14.46 6.66
C ASN A 19 -12.96 14.40 6.34
N ILE A 20 -12.53 13.32 5.70
CA ILE A 20 -11.13 13.11 5.32
C ILE A 20 -10.75 14.04 4.17
N ASN A 21 -9.65 14.77 4.36
CA ASN A 21 -9.02 15.59 3.36
C ASN A 21 -7.55 15.17 3.25
N LEU A 22 -7.13 14.68 2.08
CA LEU A 22 -5.79 14.14 1.86
C LEU A 22 -5.34 14.41 0.43
N GLN A 23 -4.09 14.79 0.26
CA GLN A 23 -3.46 14.93 -1.05
C GLN A 23 -2.18 14.09 -1.11
N VAL A 24 -2.06 13.29 -2.17
CA VAL A 24 -0.86 12.49 -2.46
C VAL A 24 -0.27 12.97 -3.78
N GLY A 25 1.00 13.31 -3.75
CA GLY A 25 1.78 13.72 -4.92
C GLY A 25 2.26 12.52 -5.75
N GLU A 26 3.16 12.80 -6.67
CA GLU A 26 3.84 11.77 -7.46
C GLU A 26 5.17 11.41 -6.79
N ASN A 27 5.53 10.12 -6.86
CA ASN A 27 6.82 9.63 -6.39
C ASN A 27 7.13 10.00 -4.93
N GLU A 28 6.15 9.91 -4.06
CA GLU A 28 6.32 10.13 -2.62
C GLU A 28 5.79 8.95 -1.80
N ILE A 29 6.35 8.77 -0.61
CA ILE A 29 5.85 7.86 0.41
C ILE A 29 5.07 8.67 1.44
N VAL A 30 3.76 8.42 1.52
CA VAL A 30 2.90 8.95 2.58
C VAL A 30 2.65 7.87 3.61
N ALA A 31 3.18 8.03 4.81
CA ALA A 31 2.90 7.12 5.92
C ALA A 31 1.63 7.56 6.65
N ILE A 32 0.66 6.65 6.75
CA ILE A 32 -0.57 6.86 7.53
C ILE A 32 -0.39 6.13 8.86
N VAL A 33 -0.28 6.91 9.94
CA VAL A 33 -0.03 6.40 11.29
C VAL A 33 -1.23 6.65 12.21
N GLY A 34 -1.36 5.87 13.27
CA GLY A 34 -2.43 5.99 14.26
C GLY A 34 -2.72 4.67 14.94
N GLN A 35 -3.54 4.69 15.98
CA GLN A 35 -3.89 3.51 16.75
C GLN A 35 -4.63 2.46 15.92
N SER A 36 -4.60 1.21 16.38
CA SER A 36 -5.38 0.14 15.76
C SER A 36 -6.87 0.48 15.82
N GLY A 37 -7.58 0.21 14.70
CA GLY A 37 -9.02 0.49 14.62
C GLY A 37 -9.41 1.94 14.31
N CYS A 38 -8.49 2.90 14.18
CA CYS A 38 -8.83 4.30 13.89
C CYS A 38 -9.28 4.57 12.43
N GLY A 39 -9.35 3.55 11.55
CA GLY A 39 -9.88 3.69 10.19
C GLY A 39 -8.85 3.64 9.05
N LYS A 40 -7.55 3.44 9.31
CA LYS A 40 -6.49 3.45 8.29
C LYS A 40 -6.74 2.48 7.12
N SER A 41 -7.02 1.22 7.42
CA SER A 41 -7.32 0.21 6.39
C SER A 41 -8.62 0.52 5.63
N THR A 42 -9.62 1.11 6.31
CA THR A 42 -10.85 1.58 5.68
C THR A 42 -10.56 2.71 4.68
N LEU A 43 -9.62 3.61 4.99
CA LEU A 43 -9.18 4.66 4.07
C LEU A 43 -8.55 4.04 2.81
N LEU A 44 -7.62 3.10 2.95
CA LEU A 44 -7.02 2.42 1.79
C LEU A 44 -8.09 1.69 0.94
N LYS A 45 -8.99 0.93 1.58
CA LYS A 45 -10.07 0.23 0.88
C LYS A 45 -11.05 1.17 0.17
N THR A 46 -11.25 2.38 0.70
CA THR A 46 -12.09 3.39 0.06
C THR A 46 -11.43 3.95 -1.19
N ILE A 47 -10.12 4.23 -1.15
CA ILE A 47 -9.38 4.79 -2.28
C ILE A 47 -9.44 3.90 -3.53
N ASN A 48 -9.33 2.57 -3.38
CA ASN A 48 -9.42 1.65 -4.53
C ASN A 48 -10.79 0.96 -4.68
N ARG A 49 -11.81 1.48 -3.98
CA ARG A 49 -13.20 1.03 -4.03
C ARG A 49 -13.43 -0.43 -3.63
N ILE A 50 -12.53 -1.05 -2.87
CA ILE A 50 -12.77 -2.36 -2.26
C ILE A 50 -13.87 -2.29 -1.20
N ILE A 51 -14.00 -1.15 -0.51
CA ILE A 51 -15.05 -0.93 0.50
C ILE A 51 -16.45 -1.26 -0.02
N GLU A 52 -16.73 -1.02 -1.31
CA GLU A 52 -18.04 -1.30 -1.93
C GLU A 52 -18.32 -2.81 -2.01
N GLU A 53 -17.30 -3.67 -2.10
CA GLU A 53 -17.43 -5.12 -2.12
C GLU A 53 -17.68 -5.70 -0.73
N GLU A 54 -17.31 -4.94 0.29
CA GLU A 54 -17.57 -5.27 1.70
C GLU A 54 -18.88 -4.65 2.21
N ASN A 55 -19.82 -4.27 1.31
CA ASN A 55 -21.07 -3.57 1.62
C ASN A 55 -20.87 -2.24 2.35
N GLY A 56 -19.72 -1.61 2.14
CA GLY A 56 -19.44 -0.27 2.63
C GLY A 56 -19.83 0.81 1.62
N TYR A 57 -19.75 2.05 2.07
CA TYR A 57 -20.07 3.23 1.27
C TYR A 57 -19.09 4.37 1.55
N TYR A 58 -19.05 5.34 0.65
CA TYR A 58 -18.42 6.62 0.92
C TYR A 58 -19.19 7.78 0.27
N LYS A 59 -19.02 8.97 0.85
CA LYS A 59 -19.53 10.27 0.38
C LYS A 59 -18.33 11.21 0.22
N GLY A 60 -18.55 12.36 -0.40
CA GLY A 60 -17.48 13.30 -0.72
C GLY A 60 -16.77 12.95 -2.03
N SER A 61 -15.62 13.55 -2.28
CA SER A 61 -14.89 13.46 -3.54
C SER A 61 -13.54 12.75 -3.34
N ILE A 62 -13.24 11.82 -4.24
CA ILE A 62 -11.91 11.20 -4.37
C ILE A 62 -11.54 11.29 -5.84
N LYS A 63 -10.49 12.05 -6.16
CA LYS A 63 -10.02 12.24 -7.53
C LYS A 63 -8.64 11.61 -7.73
N TYR A 64 -8.53 10.81 -8.78
CA TYR A 64 -7.28 10.28 -9.27
C TYR A 64 -6.94 10.98 -10.60
N LYS A 65 -5.80 11.66 -10.66
CA LYS A 65 -5.37 12.49 -11.81
C LYS A 65 -6.46 13.46 -12.30
N GLY A 66 -7.24 14.02 -11.37
CA GLY A 66 -8.30 14.99 -11.63
C GLY A 66 -9.68 14.38 -11.93
N GLU A 67 -9.79 13.08 -12.15
CA GLU A 67 -11.04 12.37 -12.43
C GLU A 67 -11.59 11.71 -11.17
N GLU A 68 -12.93 11.81 -10.95
CA GLU A 68 -13.61 11.15 -9.83
C GLU A 68 -13.46 9.62 -9.94
N ILE A 69 -13.02 8.95 -8.90
CA ILE A 69 -12.82 7.48 -8.94
C ILE A 69 -14.12 6.70 -9.16
N LYS A 70 -15.29 7.31 -8.91
CA LYS A 70 -16.61 6.70 -9.20
C LYS A 70 -16.89 6.60 -10.69
N SER A 71 -16.35 7.50 -11.52
CA SER A 71 -16.52 7.46 -12.98
C SER A 71 -15.58 6.46 -13.65
N ILE A 72 -14.49 6.08 -12.99
CA ILE A 72 -13.50 5.13 -13.51
C ILE A 72 -14.03 3.69 -13.30
N ASN A 73 -13.87 2.84 -14.32
CA ASN A 73 -14.15 1.41 -14.17
C ASN A 73 -13.32 0.81 -13.03
N LYS A 74 -13.92 -0.04 -12.17
CA LYS A 74 -13.26 -0.59 -10.98
C LYS A 74 -11.99 -1.39 -11.31
N GLU A 75 -12.01 -2.17 -12.38
CA GLU A 75 -10.83 -2.97 -12.78
C GLU A 75 -9.70 -2.06 -13.26
N GLU A 76 -10.02 -1.02 -14.02
CA GLU A 76 -9.05 -0.02 -14.45
C GLU A 76 -8.48 0.75 -13.27
N LEU A 77 -9.33 1.24 -12.36
CA LEU A 77 -8.89 1.91 -11.14
C LEU A 77 -7.91 1.04 -10.34
N ARG A 78 -8.21 -0.25 -10.17
CA ARG A 78 -7.37 -1.19 -9.40
C ARG A 78 -6.07 -1.57 -10.10
N ARG A 79 -5.99 -1.43 -11.42
CA ARG A 79 -4.72 -1.49 -12.16
C ARG A 79 -3.86 -0.27 -11.88
N ARG A 80 -4.47 0.91 -11.73
CA ARG A 80 -3.76 2.18 -11.47
C ARG A 80 -3.43 2.38 -10.00
N ILE A 81 -4.31 1.93 -9.12
CA ILE A 81 -4.18 2.04 -7.66
C ILE A 81 -4.21 0.62 -7.08
N GLY A 82 -3.04 0.00 -7.00
CA GLY A 82 -2.90 -1.36 -6.48
C GLY A 82 -2.95 -1.38 -4.95
N MET A 83 -3.36 -2.51 -4.38
CA MET A 83 -3.39 -2.70 -2.92
C MET A 83 -2.71 -4.00 -2.51
N VAL A 84 -1.91 -3.91 -1.47
CA VAL A 84 -1.28 -5.04 -0.78
C VAL A 84 -1.81 -5.07 0.65
N PHE A 85 -2.47 -6.17 1.01
CA PHE A 85 -3.10 -6.36 2.31
C PHE A 85 -2.10 -6.75 3.39
N GLN A 86 -2.47 -6.51 4.64
CA GLN A 86 -1.68 -6.85 5.84
C GLN A 86 -1.28 -8.34 5.87
N ASN A 87 -2.21 -9.24 5.53
CA ASN A 87 -1.95 -10.67 5.43
C ASN A 87 -1.69 -11.05 3.97
N PRO A 88 -0.43 -11.22 3.54
CA PRO A 88 -0.11 -11.50 2.16
C PRO A 88 -0.53 -12.91 1.77
N ILE A 89 -1.48 -13.02 0.85
CA ILE A 89 -1.91 -14.31 0.31
C ILE A 89 -1.01 -14.69 -0.87
N ALA A 90 -0.25 -15.76 -0.71
CA ALA A 90 0.37 -16.44 -1.85
C ALA A 90 -0.66 -17.41 -2.45
N PHE A 91 -0.95 -17.29 -3.76
CA PHE A 91 -1.83 -18.26 -4.41
C PHE A 91 -1.23 -19.66 -4.33
N PRO A 92 -2.05 -20.73 -4.21
CA PRO A 92 -1.59 -22.13 -4.03
C PRO A 92 -1.01 -22.74 -5.32
N ILE A 93 -0.28 -21.93 -6.06
CA ILE A 93 0.45 -22.25 -7.30
C ILE A 93 1.94 -21.93 -7.11
N SER A 94 2.76 -22.17 -8.14
CA SER A 94 4.19 -21.90 -8.05
C SER A 94 4.50 -20.41 -7.89
N ILE A 95 5.70 -20.08 -7.38
CA ILE A 95 6.18 -18.70 -7.28
C ILE A 95 6.12 -18.02 -8.65
N TYR A 96 6.64 -18.70 -9.68
CA TYR A 96 6.57 -18.24 -11.08
C TYR A 96 5.13 -17.94 -11.53
N LYS A 97 4.21 -18.87 -11.31
CA LYS A 97 2.82 -18.73 -11.73
C LYS A 97 2.07 -17.61 -10.99
N ASN A 98 2.49 -17.25 -9.76
CA ASN A 98 1.91 -16.10 -9.05
C ASN A 98 2.08 -14.78 -9.81
N LEU A 99 3.12 -14.63 -10.61
CA LEU A 99 3.39 -13.45 -11.43
C LEU A 99 2.97 -13.64 -12.89
N SER A 100 3.39 -14.75 -13.52
CA SER A 100 3.10 -14.98 -14.93
C SER A 100 1.60 -15.07 -15.24
N TYR A 101 0.78 -15.54 -14.28
CA TYR A 101 -0.68 -15.52 -14.42
C TYR A 101 -1.22 -14.09 -14.56
N VAL A 102 -0.76 -13.16 -13.72
CA VAL A 102 -1.21 -11.75 -13.73
C VAL A 102 -0.74 -11.05 -15.00
N LEU A 103 0.53 -11.24 -15.39
CA LEU A 103 1.09 -10.68 -16.62
C LEU A 103 0.31 -11.14 -17.87
N ASN A 104 0.05 -12.45 -17.96
CA ASN A 104 -0.69 -13.03 -19.08
C ASN A 104 -2.17 -12.58 -19.11
N TYR A 105 -2.85 -12.58 -17.96
CA TYR A 105 -4.25 -12.12 -17.84
C TYR A 105 -4.43 -10.68 -18.30
N ASN A 106 -3.49 -9.82 -17.97
CA ASN A 106 -3.52 -8.41 -18.37
C ASN A 106 -2.89 -8.16 -19.75
N ARG A 107 -2.41 -9.19 -20.46
CA ARG A 107 -1.76 -9.12 -21.78
C ARG A 107 -0.55 -8.15 -21.80
N ILE A 108 0.19 -8.11 -20.70
CA ILE A 108 1.33 -7.20 -20.50
C ILE A 108 2.57 -7.78 -21.18
N GLU A 109 2.73 -9.11 -21.09
CA GLU A 109 3.88 -9.81 -21.67
C GLU A 109 3.43 -10.99 -22.53
N ASP A 110 4.16 -11.21 -23.62
CA ASP A 110 4.05 -12.40 -24.44
C ASP A 110 4.88 -13.57 -23.85
N LYS A 111 4.68 -14.77 -24.40
CA LYS A 111 5.39 -15.97 -23.88
C LYS A 111 6.92 -15.89 -23.99
N LYS A 112 7.46 -15.10 -24.92
CA LYS A 112 8.91 -15.03 -25.14
C LYS A 112 9.60 -14.19 -24.07
N ASN A 113 8.92 -13.16 -23.56
CA ASN A 113 9.47 -12.22 -22.60
C ASN A 113 9.08 -12.56 -21.15
N MET A 114 8.17 -13.52 -20.95
CA MET A 114 7.59 -13.84 -19.64
C MET A 114 8.62 -14.16 -18.57
N ASP A 115 9.65 -14.97 -18.89
CA ASP A 115 10.70 -15.35 -17.94
C ASP A 115 11.50 -14.15 -17.48
N ASN A 116 11.86 -13.25 -18.40
CA ASN A 116 12.54 -12.01 -18.08
C ASN A 116 11.67 -11.08 -17.22
N ALA A 117 10.40 -10.91 -17.57
CA ALA A 117 9.48 -10.07 -16.82
C ALA A 117 9.27 -10.59 -15.39
N VAL A 118 9.11 -11.90 -15.21
CA VAL A 118 9.02 -12.51 -13.89
C VAL A 118 10.31 -12.30 -13.09
N LYS A 119 11.48 -12.48 -13.71
CA LYS A 119 12.77 -12.24 -13.07
C LYS A 119 12.90 -10.79 -12.62
N GLU A 120 12.68 -9.81 -13.51
CA GLU A 120 12.75 -8.39 -13.20
C GLU A 120 11.82 -7.98 -12.05
N LEU A 121 10.59 -8.51 -12.02
CA LEU A 121 9.66 -8.25 -10.93
C LEU A 121 10.15 -8.79 -9.59
N LEU A 122 10.74 -9.99 -9.58
CA LEU A 122 11.31 -10.57 -8.37
C LEU A 122 12.57 -9.84 -7.93
N GLU A 123 13.38 -9.32 -8.85
CA GLU A 123 14.54 -8.48 -8.56
C GLU A 123 14.12 -7.13 -7.94
N LYS A 124 13.09 -6.47 -8.51
CA LYS A 124 12.53 -5.20 -7.98
C LYS A 124 12.07 -5.33 -6.52
N VAL A 125 11.60 -6.50 -6.12
CA VAL A 125 11.19 -6.74 -4.72
C VAL A 125 12.27 -7.48 -3.92
N ARG A 126 13.51 -7.55 -4.41
CA ARG A 126 14.66 -8.17 -3.74
C ARG A 126 14.38 -9.63 -3.32
N LEU A 127 13.62 -10.37 -4.13
CA LEU A 127 13.24 -11.76 -3.84
C LEU A 127 13.93 -12.78 -4.76
N TYR A 128 14.41 -12.35 -5.94
CA TYR A 128 14.89 -13.26 -6.98
C TYR A 128 16.00 -14.21 -6.47
N ASP A 129 17.05 -13.70 -5.86
CA ASP A 129 18.17 -14.50 -5.38
C ASP A 129 17.79 -15.55 -4.34
N GLU A 130 16.76 -15.29 -3.55
CA GLU A 130 16.25 -16.23 -2.56
C GLU A 130 15.41 -17.37 -3.16
N VAL A 131 14.88 -17.18 -4.40
CA VAL A 131 13.90 -18.11 -4.97
C VAL A 131 14.23 -18.62 -6.36
N LYS A 132 15.30 -18.14 -7.01
CA LYS A 132 15.67 -18.49 -8.40
C LYS A 132 15.72 -20.00 -8.66
N ASP A 133 16.21 -20.79 -7.70
CA ASP A 133 16.32 -22.25 -7.84
C ASP A 133 15.03 -22.99 -7.47
N LYS A 134 13.99 -22.29 -7.08
CA LYS A 134 12.73 -22.86 -6.61
C LYS A 134 11.47 -22.18 -7.16
N LEU A 135 11.60 -21.47 -8.29
CA LEU A 135 10.48 -20.74 -8.93
C LEU A 135 9.27 -21.62 -9.21
N ASN A 136 9.47 -22.90 -9.50
CA ASN A 136 8.43 -23.88 -9.75
C ASN A 136 7.82 -24.50 -8.46
N LYS A 137 8.36 -24.19 -7.28
CA LYS A 137 7.79 -24.66 -6.01
C LYS A 137 6.57 -23.84 -5.63
N LYS A 138 5.65 -24.46 -4.84
CA LYS A 138 4.46 -23.77 -4.34
C LYS A 138 4.83 -22.57 -3.47
N ALA A 139 4.20 -21.43 -3.74
CA ALA A 139 4.43 -20.18 -3.04
C ALA A 139 3.96 -20.19 -1.56
N GLU A 140 3.08 -21.13 -1.19
CA GLU A 140 2.65 -21.33 0.20
C GLU A 140 3.81 -21.63 1.16
N ARG A 141 4.90 -22.22 0.64
CA ARG A 141 6.11 -22.57 1.41
C ARG A 141 7.07 -21.40 1.68
N LEU A 142 6.77 -20.24 1.14
CA LEU A 142 7.55 -19.03 1.40
C LEU A 142 7.37 -18.57 2.84
N SER A 143 8.42 -17.94 3.39
CA SER A 143 8.34 -17.24 4.68
C SER A 143 7.38 -16.04 4.61
N GLY A 144 6.99 -15.49 5.74
CA GLY A 144 6.11 -14.31 5.80
C GLY A 144 6.65 -13.13 4.98
N GLY A 145 7.93 -12.79 5.15
CA GLY A 145 8.56 -11.71 4.40
C GLY A 145 8.69 -12.01 2.90
N GLN A 146 8.95 -13.26 2.52
CA GLN A 146 8.96 -13.67 1.11
C GLN A 146 7.56 -13.59 0.48
N LYS A 147 6.49 -13.98 1.22
CA LYS A 147 5.11 -13.84 0.77
C LYS A 147 4.73 -12.38 0.61
N GLN A 148 5.17 -11.51 1.51
CA GLN A 148 4.92 -10.07 1.42
C GLN A 148 5.57 -9.48 0.17
N ARG A 149 6.85 -9.77 -0.08
CA ARG A 149 7.55 -9.34 -1.29
C ARG A 149 6.91 -9.90 -2.56
N LEU A 150 6.46 -11.16 -2.55
CA LEU A 150 5.74 -11.74 -3.68
C LEU A 150 4.39 -11.04 -3.92
N ALA A 151 3.65 -10.67 -2.87
CA ALA A 151 2.41 -9.90 -3.01
C ALA A 151 2.64 -8.52 -3.60
N ILE A 152 3.72 -7.84 -3.20
CA ILE A 152 4.14 -6.56 -3.78
C ILE A 152 4.55 -6.76 -5.26
N ALA A 153 5.36 -7.78 -5.59
CA ALA A 153 5.72 -8.10 -6.97
C ALA A 153 4.48 -8.33 -7.85
N ARG A 154 3.48 -9.03 -7.32
CA ARG A 154 2.21 -9.26 -8.02
C ARG A 154 1.43 -7.96 -8.26
N CYS A 155 1.45 -7.03 -7.31
CA CYS A 155 0.88 -5.70 -7.49
C CYS A 155 1.62 -4.93 -8.59
N LEU A 156 2.96 -5.04 -8.66
CA LEU A 156 3.79 -4.39 -9.67
C LEU A 156 3.60 -4.94 -11.10
N CYS A 157 3.03 -6.14 -11.27
CA CYS A 157 2.79 -6.71 -12.60
C CYS A 157 2.00 -5.78 -13.53
N VAL A 158 1.09 -4.98 -12.99
CA VAL A 158 0.24 -4.06 -13.77
C VAL A 158 0.81 -2.65 -13.85
N SER A 159 2.01 -2.42 -13.33
CA SER A 159 2.67 -1.10 -13.30
C SER A 159 1.74 0.00 -12.77
N PRO A 160 1.24 -0.09 -11.52
CA PRO A 160 0.32 0.90 -10.97
C PRO A 160 1.00 2.27 -10.82
N ASP A 161 0.21 3.33 -10.73
CA ASP A 161 0.74 4.67 -10.39
C ASP A 161 0.85 4.85 -8.86
N ILE A 162 -0.07 4.20 -8.11
CA ILE A 162 -0.14 4.26 -6.65
C ILE A 162 -0.19 2.84 -6.07
N ILE A 163 0.57 2.60 -5.02
CA ILE A 163 0.54 1.33 -4.26
C ILE A 163 0.08 1.63 -2.83
N LEU A 164 -1.03 1.03 -2.46
CA LEU A 164 -1.57 1.07 -1.10
C LEU A 164 -1.04 -0.15 -0.34
N LEU A 165 -0.36 0.09 0.78
CA LEU A 165 0.25 -0.95 1.60
C LEU A 165 -0.35 -0.90 3.01
N ASP A 166 -1.09 -1.94 3.37
CA ASP A 166 -1.70 -2.06 4.69
C ASP A 166 -0.78 -2.86 5.62
N GLU A 167 -0.11 -2.19 6.52
CA GLU A 167 0.82 -2.75 7.51
C GLU A 167 1.84 -3.77 6.95
N PRO A 168 2.64 -3.41 5.93
CA PRO A 168 3.45 -4.38 5.17
C PRO A 168 4.54 -5.09 5.97
N CYS A 169 4.85 -4.64 7.19
CA CYS A 169 5.91 -5.19 8.03
C CYS A 169 5.42 -5.70 9.40
N SER A 170 4.12 -5.68 9.70
CA SER A 170 3.58 -5.91 11.06
C SER A 170 3.88 -7.30 11.65
N ALA A 171 4.08 -8.32 10.81
CA ALA A 171 4.32 -9.71 11.24
C ALA A 171 5.74 -10.20 10.90
N LEU A 172 6.70 -9.28 10.69
CA LEU A 172 8.04 -9.60 10.22
C LEU A 172 9.10 -9.33 11.29
N ASP A 173 10.15 -10.13 11.25
CA ASP A 173 11.37 -9.85 12.02
C ASP A 173 12.09 -8.59 11.50
N LEU A 174 13.06 -8.10 12.27
CA LEU A 174 13.78 -6.88 11.97
C LEU A 174 14.49 -6.92 10.61
N LYS A 175 15.11 -8.06 10.26
CA LYS A 175 15.86 -8.21 8.99
C LYS A 175 14.93 -8.10 7.78
N ASN A 176 13.79 -8.78 7.83
CA ASN A 176 12.80 -8.70 6.77
C ASN A 176 12.14 -7.32 6.71
N THR A 177 11.90 -6.68 7.85
CA THR A 177 11.38 -5.30 7.91
C THR A 177 12.32 -4.33 7.21
N ILE A 178 13.63 -4.33 7.54
CA ILE A 178 14.62 -3.47 6.90
C ILE A 178 14.66 -3.71 5.37
N SER A 179 14.68 -4.98 4.95
CA SER A 179 14.68 -5.32 3.52
C SER A 179 13.47 -4.79 2.76
N ILE A 180 12.28 -4.81 3.38
CA ILE A 180 11.06 -4.23 2.79
C ILE A 180 11.14 -2.70 2.78
N GLU A 181 11.60 -2.07 3.85
CA GLU A 181 11.74 -0.61 3.92
C GLU A 181 12.67 -0.08 2.82
N GLU A 182 13.84 -0.69 2.64
CA GLU A 182 14.78 -0.33 1.57
C GLU A 182 14.17 -0.56 0.18
N MET A 183 13.43 -1.65 -0.03
CA MET A 183 12.71 -1.91 -1.27
C MET A 183 11.64 -0.83 -1.53
N LEU A 184 10.89 -0.38 -0.52
CA LEU A 184 9.89 0.69 -0.67
C LEU A 184 10.55 2.02 -1.04
N LEU A 185 11.73 2.32 -0.49
CA LEU A 185 12.51 3.51 -0.85
C LEU A 185 12.97 3.45 -2.32
N ASP A 186 13.40 2.28 -2.82
CA ASP A 186 13.74 2.09 -4.22
C ASP A 186 12.52 2.27 -5.15
N LEU A 187 11.38 1.69 -4.76
CA LEU A 187 10.13 1.77 -5.53
C LEU A 187 9.57 3.19 -5.62
N LYS A 188 9.81 4.04 -4.64
CA LYS A 188 9.39 5.45 -4.62
C LYS A 188 9.84 6.22 -5.86
N SER A 189 10.97 5.89 -6.45
CA SER A 189 11.47 6.56 -7.66
C SER A 189 10.51 6.47 -8.85
N LYS A 190 9.58 5.52 -8.83
CA LYS A 190 8.65 5.23 -9.94
C LYS A 190 7.18 5.22 -9.52
N TYR A 191 6.90 4.96 -8.25
CA TYR A 191 5.55 4.76 -7.73
C TYR A 191 5.27 5.71 -6.56
N SER A 192 4.03 6.14 -6.39
CA SER A 192 3.58 6.78 -5.16
C SER A 192 3.09 5.72 -4.18
N LEU A 193 3.50 5.80 -2.93
CA LEU A 193 3.21 4.77 -1.93
C LEU A 193 2.40 5.37 -0.77
N LEU A 194 1.27 4.75 -0.44
CA LEU A 194 0.55 5.02 0.81
C LEU A 194 0.77 3.82 1.74
N VAL A 195 1.51 4.04 2.82
CA VAL A 195 1.90 2.99 3.76
C VAL A 195 1.17 3.19 5.08
N VAL A 196 0.23 2.33 5.39
CA VAL A 196 -0.36 2.26 6.73
C VAL A 196 0.59 1.52 7.65
N THR A 197 0.90 2.10 8.79
CA THR A 197 1.69 1.46 9.84
C THR A 197 1.35 2.02 11.21
N HIS A 198 1.43 1.18 12.23
CA HIS A 198 1.41 1.61 13.64
C HIS A 198 2.82 1.83 14.21
N ASN A 199 3.87 1.54 13.42
CA ASN A 199 5.27 1.69 13.81
C ASN A 199 5.80 3.07 13.38
N LEU A 200 5.88 4.00 14.31
CA LEU A 200 6.36 5.36 14.06
C LEU A 200 7.83 5.40 13.64
N ALA A 201 8.66 4.51 14.18
CA ALA A 201 10.07 4.43 13.78
C ALA A 201 10.20 4.01 12.30
N GLN A 202 9.33 3.11 11.82
CA GLN A 202 9.23 2.79 10.38
C GLN A 202 8.81 4.03 9.58
N ALA A 203 7.72 4.70 9.96
CA ALA A 203 7.26 5.91 9.28
C ALA A 203 8.38 6.97 9.19
N ARG A 204 9.14 7.17 10.28
CA ARG A 204 10.27 8.09 10.33
C ARG A 204 11.39 7.73 9.34
N ARG A 205 11.66 6.42 9.13
CA ARG A 205 12.70 5.97 8.19
C ARG A 205 12.32 6.15 6.73
N ILE A 206 11.07 5.82 6.36
CA ILE A 206 10.70 5.67 4.95
C ILE A 206 9.85 6.82 4.39
N ALA A 207 9.08 7.54 5.20
CA ALA A 207 8.11 8.51 4.71
C ALA A 207 8.74 9.81 4.22
N ASP A 208 8.07 10.47 3.28
CA ASP A 208 8.26 11.89 2.95
C ASP A 208 7.25 12.73 3.72
N LYS A 209 6.01 12.25 3.82
CA LYS A 209 4.92 12.88 4.57
C LYS A 209 4.31 11.89 5.54
N VAL A 210 3.83 12.41 6.65
CA VAL A 210 3.11 11.65 7.67
C VAL A 210 1.69 12.19 7.81
N VAL A 211 0.73 11.28 7.82
CA VAL A 211 -0.68 11.52 8.07
C VAL A 211 -1.04 10.82 9.37
N PHE A 212 -1.31 11.58 10.41
CA PHE A 212 -1.75 11.01 11.69
C PHE A 212 -3.27 10.95 11.73
N MET A 213 -3.79 9.75 11.94
CA MET A 213 -5.22 9.49 12.07
C MET A 213 -5.58 9.07 13.49
N ASP A 214 -6.70 9.61 13.98
CA ASP A 214 -7.34 9.18 15.22
C ASP A 214 -8.87 9.25 15.07
N ASN A 215 -9.57 8.25 15.62
CA ASN A 215 -11.04 8.18 15.63
C ASN A 215 -11.70 8.53 14.29
N GLY A 216 -11.17 7.99 13.19
CA GLY A 216 -11.73 8.18 11.83
C GLY A 216 -11.45 9.55 11.21
N LYS A 217 -10.59 10.37 11.79
CA LYS A 217 -10.24 11.71 11.30
C LYS A 217 -8.74 11.83 11.06
N ILE A 218 -8.34 12.68 10.12
CA ILE A 218 -6.98 13.15 10.02
C ILE A 218 -6.79 14.27 11.03
N ILE A 219 -5.90 14.05 11.99
CA ILE A 219 -5.56 15.00 13.05
C ILE A 219 -4.47 15.95 12.60
N GLU A 220 -3.47 15.41 11.88
CA GLU A 220 -2.36 16.18 11.33
C GLU A 220 -1.84 15.50 10.07
N GLN A 221 -1.44 16.31 9.10
CA GLN A 221 -0.62 15.89 7.97
C GLN A 221 0.49 16.90 7.75
N SER A 222 1.71 16.44 7.68
CA SER A 222 2.89 17.29 7.49
C SER A 222 4.05 16.50 6.88
N ASP A 223 5.06 17.24 6.43
CA ASP A 223 6.32 16.63 6.04
C ASP A 223 6.92 15.86 7.23
N LYS A 224 7.62 14.78 6.96
CA LYS A 224 8.19 13.88 7.96
C LYS A 224 8.99 14.63 9.03
N ASP A 225 9.91 15.49 8.61
CA ASP A 225 10.79 16.18 9.56
C ASP A 225 9.99 17.08 10.50
N LYS A 226 9.00 17.82 9.99
CA LYS A 226 8.09 18.62 10.80
C LYS A 226 7.31 17.74 11.79
N PHE A 227 6.72 16.64 11.32
CA PHE A 227 5.94 15.73 12.15
C PHE A 227 6.73 15.20 13.34
N PHE A 228 7.98 14.77 13.12
CA PHE A 228 8.80 14.15 14.16
C PHE A 228 9.61 15.12 15.02
N THR A 229 9.68 16.41 14.67
CA THR A 229 10.43 17.41 15.45
C THR A 229 9.54 18.46 16.11
N LYS A 230 8.52 18.92 15.40
CA LYS A 230 7.62 20.00 15.85
C LYS A 230 6.21 19.78 15.29
N PRO A 231 5.48 18.73 15.73
CA PRO A 231 4.11 18.51 15.29
C PRO A 231 3.18 19.64 15.78
N ASP A 232 2.17 19.95 14.97
CA ASP A 232 1.22 21.02 15.28
C ASP A 232 0.18 20.58 16.33
N SER A 233 -0.26 19.30 16.28
CA SER A 233 -1.30 18.82 17.17
C SER A 233 -0.74 18.28 18.51
N VAL A 234 -1.44 18.56 19.60
CA VAL A 234 -1.10 18.02 20.94
C VAL A 234 -1.08 16.49 20.94
N LEU A 235 -2.04 15.87 20.24
CA LEU A 235 -2.11 14.41 20.13
C LEU A 235 -0.89 13.83 19.40
N ALA A 236 -0.40 14.49 18.35
CA ALA A 236 0.83 14.07 17.69
C ALA A 236 2.06 14.26 18.57
N GLN A 237 2.12 15.35 19.36
CA GLN A 237 3.18 15.57 20.33
C GLN A 237 3.22 14.45 21.39
N GLU A 238 2.06 14.04 21.89
CA GLU A 238 1.96 12.91 22.82
C GLU A 238 2.39 11.59 22.17
N LEU A 239 1.93 11.33 20.95
CA LEU A 239 2.26 10.11 20.19
C LEU A 239 3.79 9.96 20.00
N ILE A 240 4.50 11.04 19.72
CA ILE A 240 5.95 11.02 19.46
C ILE A 240 6.78 10.86 20.73
N LYS A 241 6.27 11.25 21.91
CA LYS A 241 6.99 11.05 23.18
C LYS A 241 7.30 9.60 23.50
N TYR A 242 6.62 8.65 22.87
CA TYR A 242 6.81 7.21 23.05
C TYR A 242 7.69 6.57 21.96
N LEU A 243 8.41 7.36 21.18
CA LEU A 243 9.44 6.93 20.22
C LEU A 243 10.81 6.88 20.90
#